data_8bc1eca2c3a8454621fcc09ebd9a201f
#
_entry.id   8bc1eca2c3a8454621fcc09ebd9a201f
#
_cell.length_a   1.000
_cell.length_b   1.000
_cell.length_c   1.000
_cell.angle_alpha   90.00
_cell.angle_beta   90.00
_cell.angle_gamma   90.00
#
_symmetry.space_group_name_H-M   'P 1'
#
loop_
_entity.id
_entity.type
_entity.pdbx_description
1 polymer ?
#
loop_
_entity_poly.entity_id
_entity_poly.type
_entity_poly.pdbx_seq_one_letter_code
_entity_poly.pdbx_strand_id
1 'polypeptide(L)'
;LSRAQVYVLQSLSSDDLKKLIAKVLALPEYQDFTIEADAQELLVNTADGDARRLLNLLEQLLRAADTRRLKTLTAEFLADSLGAQIRRFDKGGESFYNQISALHKSVRGSHPNAALYWFCRMLDGGTDPRYLARRIVRMAWEDIGLADPRSFQIANDAAATFERLGSPEGELALAQAVLYLAAAAKSNAGYKAYNQMRRFVKENASDEVPVHLRNAPTKLMKELGYGREYRYAHDEPNAYAAGESYMPDGLDEPDFYQPVPRGLEIKISEKLEWLKSLDEEALHKQK
;
A
#
# COMPACT_ATOMS: atom_id res chain seq x y z
N LEU A 1 6.29 -11.17 -19.86
CA LEU A 1 6.68 -12.46 -19.25
C LEU A 1 6.92 -13.58 -20.27
N SER A 2 6.62 -13.39 -21.56
CA SER A 2 6.76 -14.44 -22.59
C SER A 2 8.21 -14.80 -22.96
N ARG A 3 9.22 -14.11 -22.43
CA ARG A 3 10.65 -14.31 -22.69
C ARG A 3 11.49 -14.52 -21.43
N ALA A 4 10.86 -14.72 -20.26
CA ALA A 4 11.56 -14.97 -19.02
C ALA A 4 10.98 -16.20 -18.34
N GLN A 5 11.86 -17.09 -17.88
CA GLN A 5 11.49 -18.22 -17.05
C GLN A 5 11.41 -17.74 -15.58
N VAL A 6 10.29 -17.99 -14.92
CA VAL A 6 10.09 -17.61 -13.52
C VAL A 6 10.48 -18.79 -12.64
N TYR A 7 11.44 -18.56 -11.74
CA TYR A 7 11.79 -19.50 -10.67
C TYR A 7 11.30 -18.95 -9.35
N VAL A 8 10.57 -19.75 -8.59
CA VAL A 8 10.16 -19.43 -7.24
C VAL A 8 11.24 -19.92 -6.29
N LEU A 9 11.94 -18.99 -5.64
CA LEU A 9 12.90 -19.32 -4.59
C LEU A 9 12.15 -19.43 -3.27
N GLN A 10 12.32 -20.55 -2.59
CA GLN A 10 11.78 -20.77 -1.24
C GLN A 10 12.83 -20.40 -0.19
N SER A 11 12.37 -19.97 0.98
CA SER A 11 13.23 -19.80 2.15
C SER A 11 13.91 -21.12 2.52
N LEU A 12 15.14 -21.03 3.00
CA LEU A 12 15.89 -22.22 3.44
C LEU A 12 15.25 -22.79 4.72
N SER A 13 15.26 -24.11 4.83
CA SER A 13 14.83 -24.77 6.06
C SER A 13 15.82 -24.54 7.20
N SER A 14 15.36 -24.70 8.46
CA SER A 14 16.25 -24.64 9.63
C SER A 14 17.44 -25.60 9.51
N ASP A 15 17.22 -26.78 8.95
CA ASP A 15 18.30 -27.76 8.74
C ASP A 15 19.33 -27.31 7.71
N ASP A 16 18.89 -26.63 6.65
CA ASP A 16 19.81 -26.08 5.64
C ASP A 16 20.64 -24.93 6.21
N LEU A 17 20.02 -24.08 7.04
CA LEU A 17 20.73 -23.02 7.77
C LEU A 17 21.74 -23.60 8.76
N LYS A 18 21.40 -24.66 9.50
CA LYS A 18 22.33 -25.37 10.40
C LYS A 18 23.53 -25.96 9.63
N LYS A 19 23.30 -26.52 8.44
CA LYS A 19 24.38 -26.98 7.55
C LYS A 19 25.30 -25.85 7.11
N LEU A 20 24.77 -24.65 6.85
CA LEU A 20 25.59 -23.47 6.50
C LEU A 20 26.46 -23.04 7.68
N ILE A 21 25.93 -23.00 8.90
CA ILE A 21 26.71 -22.72 10.12
C ILE A 21 27.88 -23.73 10.25
N ALA A 22 27.59 -25.01 10.13
CA ALA A 22 28.60 -26.04 10.20
C ALA A 22 29.71 -25.91 9.14
N LYS A 23 29.34 -25.51 7.91
CA LYS A 23 30.32 -25.24 6.84
C LYS A 23 31.22 -24.04 7.16
N VAL A 24 30.68 -22.98 7.75
CA VAL A 24 31.49 -21.80 8.13
C VAL A 24 32.45 -22.17 9.26
N LEU A 25 31.97 -22.86 10.30
CA LEU A 25 32.82 -23.27 11.44
C LEU A 25 33.88 -24.29 11.05
N ALA A 26 33.73 -24.98 9.93
CA ALA A 26 34.75 -25.90 9.38
C ALA A 26 35.87 -25.18 8.61
N LEU A 27 35.77 -23.89 8.33
CA LEU A 27 36.81 -23.11 7.66
C LEU A 27 38.03 -22.98 8.59
N PRO A 28 39.29 -23.01 8.07
CA PRO A 28 40.50 -22.95 8.86
C PRO A 28 40.57 -21.77 9.83
N GLU A 29 40.01 -20.64 9.46
CA GLU A 29 39.97 -19.40 10.26
C GLU A 29 38.97 -19.47 11.43
N TYR A 30 38.01 -20.40 11.39
CA TYR A 30 36.92 -20.47 12.38
C TYR A 30 36.85 -21.84 13.10
N GLN A 31 37.73 -22.76 12.77
CA GLN A 31 37.71 -24.13 13.35
C GLN A 31 37.85 -24.21 14.88
N ASP A 32 38.39 -23.14 15.49
CA ASP A 32 38.52 -23.04 16.95
C ASP A 32 37.24 -22.59 17.66
N PHE A 33 36.23 -22.16 16.89
CA PHE A 33 34.97 -21.71 17.44
C PHE A 33 33.95 -22.84 17.49
N THR A 34 33.17 -22.83 18.56
CA THR A 34 31.99 -23.70 18.73
C THR A 34 30.75 -22.89 18.99
N ILE A 35 29.58 -23.45 18.70
CA ILE A 35 28.28 -22.83 18.97
C ILE A 35 27.44 -23.82 19.78
N GLU A 36 26.84 -23.37 20.87
CA GLU A 36 25.89 -24.16 21.65
C GLU A 36 24.58 -24.37 20.90
N ALA A 37 23.85 -25.44 21.22
CA ALA A 37 22.63 -25.80 20.49
C ALA A 37 21.53 -24.72 20.54
N ASP A 38 21.34 -24.13 21.71
CA ASP A 38 20.37 -23.03 21.91
C ASP A 38 20.80 -21.73 21.20
N ALA A 39 22.10 -21.43 21.18
CA ALA A 39 22.67 -20.33 20.41
C ALA A 39 22.50 -20.56 18.90
N GLN A 40 22.72 -21.79 18.43
CA GLN A 40 22.50 -22.14 17.04
C GLN A 40 21.01 -21.98 16.63
N GLU A 41 20.08 -22.43 17.48
CA GLU A 41 18.65 -22.24 17.23
C GLU A 41 18.25 -20.78 17.21
N LEU A 42 18.76 -19.98 18.15
CA LEU A 42 18.52 -18.53 18.19
C LEU A 42 19.01 -17.86 16.90
N LEU A 43 20.20 -18.21 16.42
CA LEU A 43 20.77 -17.66 15.19
C LEU A 43 19.97 -18.06 13.95
N VAL A 44 19.57 -19.34 13.85
CA VAL A 44 18.73 -19.86 12.76
C VAL A 44 17.37 -19.15 12.73
N ASN A 45 16.72 -19.02 13.89
CA ASN A 45 15.44 -18.31 14.02
C ASN A 45 15.56 -16.83 13.67
N THR A 46 16.69 -16.19 14.02
CA THR A 46 16.98 -14.80 13.68
C THR A 46 17.23 -14.62 12.19
N ALA A 47 17.80 -15.61 11.52
CA ALA A 47 18.05 -15.59 10.08
C ALA A 47 16.79 -15.82 9.23
N ASP A 48 15.78 -16.51 9.78
CA ASP A 48 14.45 -16.71 9.19
C ASP A 48 14.47 -17.17 7.72
N GLY A 49 15.26 -18.21 7.43
CA GLY A 49 15.35 -18.80 6.09
C GLY A 49 16.28 -18.07 5.10
N ASP A 50 16.92 -16.97 5.50
CA ASP A 50 17.84 -16.19 4.65
C ASP A 50 19.32 -16.53 4.93
N ALA A 51 19.96 -17.20 3.96
CA ALA A 51 21.38 -17.56 4.04
C ALA A 51 22.31 -16.35 4.15
N ARG A 52 22.04 -15.26 3.44
CA ARG A 52 22.90 -14.06 3.48
C ARG A 52 22.85 -13.42 4.86
N ARG A 53 21.65 -13.30 5.41
CA ARG A 53 21.45 -12.79 6.77
C ARG A 53 22.15 -13.66 7.79
N LEU A 54 22.00 -15.00 7.70
CA LEU A 54 22.69 -15.94 8.58
C LEU A 54 24.20 -15.71 8.54
N LEU A 55 24.80 -15.68 7.36
CA LEU A 55 26.24 -15.54 7.19
C LEU A 55 26.76 -14.21 7.72
N ASN A 56 26.03 -13.10 7.47
CA ASN A 56 26.41 -11.79 8.01
C ASN A 56 26.34 -11.74 9.53
N LEU A 57 25.29 -12.32 10.14
CA LEU A 57 25.15 -12.39 11.59
C LEU A 57 26.26 -13.27 12.19
N LEU A 58 26.53 -14.43 11.61
CA LEU A 58 27.56 -15.34 12.07
C LEU A 58 28.96 -14.70 11.98
N GLU A 59 29.28 -14.01 10.88
CA GLU A 59 30.55 -13.29 10.74
C GLU A 59 30.71 -12.20 11.81
N GLN A 60 29.67 -11.41 12.08
CA GLN A 60 29.70 -10.39 13.13
C GLN A 60 29.92 -11.01 14.51
N LEU A 61 29.24 -12.11 14.81
CA LEU A 61 29.39 -12.82 16.07
C LEU A 61 30.79 -13.42 16.26
N LEU A 62 31.35 -14.05 15.22
CA LEU A 62 32.71 -14.62 15.25
C LEU A 62 33.75 -13.52 15.47
N ARG A 63 33.63 -12.36 14.79
CA ARG A 63 34.50 -11.19 15.02
C ARG A 63 34.37 -10.64 16.45
N ALA A 64 33.15 -10.54 16.96
CA ALA A 64 32.91 -10.06 18.32
C ALA A 64 33.45 -11.03 19.36
N ALA A 65 33.28 -12.35 19.15
CA ALA A 65 33.81 -13.42 20.02
C ALA A 65 35.36 -13.41 20.01
N ASP A 66 35.97 -13.25 18.84
CA ASP A 66 37.45 -13.17 18.76
C ASP A 66 37.99 -11.95 19.51
N THR A 67 37.36 -10.78 19.36
CA THR A 67 37.72 -9.56 20.12
C THR A 67 37.59 -9.76 21.62
N ARG A 68 36.59 -10.50 22.08
CA ARG A 68 36.37 -10.83 23.50
C ARG A 68 37.18 -12.10 23.96
N ARG A 69 37.93 -12.72 23.06
CA ARG A 69 38.68 -13.97 23.29
C ARG A 69 37.81 -15.15 23.72
N LEU A 70 36.58 -15.17 23.26
CA LEU A 70 35.63 -16.26 23.46
C LEU A 70 35.74 -17.25 22.29
N LYS A 71 35.73 -18.55 22.60
CA LYS A 71 35.76 -19.61 21.59
C LYS A 71 34.43 -20.35 21.47
N THR A 72 33.51 -20.12 22.40
CA THR A 72 32.15 -20.69 22.39
C THR A 72 31.12 -19.60 22.28
N LEU A 73 30.26 -19.72 21.27
CA LEU A 73 29.10 -18.84 21.06
C LEU A 73 27.92 -19.38 21.87
N THR A 74 27.55 -18.69 22.94
CA THR A 74 26.41 -19.02 23.81
C THR A 74 25.19 -18.19 23.44
N ALA A 75 23.99 -18.62 23.82
CA ALA A 75 22.77 -17.86 23.61
C ALA A 75 22.80 -16.47 24.28
N GLU A 76 23.40 -16.41 25.50
CA GLU A 76 23.58 -15.15 26.22
C GLU A 76 24.51 -14.18 25.46
N PHE A 77 25.62 -14.67 24.93
CA PHE A 77 26.56 -13.88 24.11
C PHE A 77 25.88 -13.37 22.84
N LEU A 78 25.07 -14.20 22.18
CA LEU A 78 24.30 -13.81 21.01
C LEU A 78 23.29 -12.70 21.37
N ALA A 79 22.55 -12.89 22.47
CA ALA A 79 21.56 -11.92 22.94
C ALA A 79 22.20 -10.55 23.24
N ASP A 80 23.36 -10.54 23.89
CA ASP A 80 24.13 -9.33 24.20
C ASP A 80 24.71 -8.68 22.93
N SER A 81 25.30 -9.48 22.03
CA SER A 81 25.99 -8.97 20.84
C SER A 81 25.04 -8.53 19.73
N LEU A 82 23.89 -9.18 19.58
CA LEU A 82 22.91 -8.89 18.54
C LEU A 82 21.79 -7.93 19.01
N GLY A 83 21.56 -7.82 20.33
CA GLY A 83 20.68 -6.84 20.95
C GLY A 83 19.40 -6.57 20.17
N ALA A 84 19.25 -5.34 19.66
CA ALA A 84 18.11 -4.93 18.84
C ALA A 84 18.01 -5.67 17.48
N GLN A 85 19.07 -6.34 17.01
CA GLN A 85 19.04 -7.08 15.73
C GLN A 85 18.27 -8.40 15.83
N ILE A 86 18.21 -9.02 17.01
CA ILE A 86 17.39 -10.23 17.23
C ILE A 86 15.90 -9.92 17.02
N ARG A 87 15.48 -8.68 17.28
CA ARG A 87 14.09 -8.22 17.10
C ARG A 87 13.78 -7.74 15.68
N ARG A 88 14.79 -7.58 14.82
CA ARG A 88 14.58 -7.12 13.44
C ARG A 88 14.07 -8.27 12.61
N PHE A 89 12.76 -8.26 12.37
CA PHE A 89 12.13 -9.16 11.42
C PHE A 89 12.72 -8.99 10.01
N ASP A 90 12.68 -10.09 9.27
CA ASP A 90 13.06 -10.17 7.87
C ASP A 90 12.40 -9.04 7.04
N LYS A 91 13.23 -8.16 6.47
CA LYS A 91 12.78 -7.10 5.56
C LYS A 91 12.45 -7.69 4.20
N GLY A 92 11.31 -8.37 4.07
CA GLY A 92 10.82 -8.88 2.80
C GLY A 92 10.40 -10.36 2.78
N GLY A 93 10.48 -11.07 3.90
CA GLY A 93 9.98 -12.43 4.04
C GLY A 93 8.47 -12.52 4.25
N GLU A 94 7.94 -13.74 4.30
CA GLU A 94 6.51 -14.01 4.48
C GLU A 94 5.96 -13.36 5.75
N SER A 95 6.72 -13.34 6.85
CA SER A 95 6.35 -12.69 8.10
C SER A 95 6.13 -11.19 7.93
N PHE A 96 6.99 -10.50 7.18
CA PHE A 96 6.86 -9.07 6.87
C PHE A 96 5.58 -8.78 6.09
N TYR A 97 5.30 -9.56 5.03
CA TYR A 97 4.07 -9.42 4.24
C TYR A 97 2.81 -9.74 5.05
N ASN A 98 2.88 -10.69 5.96
CA ASN A 98 1.79 -11.03 6.85
C ASN A 98 1.50 -9.89 7.84
N GLN A 99 2.52 -9.25 8.41
CA GLN A 99 2.36 -8.13 9.33
C GLN A 99 1.80 -6.89 8.65
N ILE A 100 2.31 -6.50 7.46
CA ILE A 100 1.75 -5.35 6.73
C ILE A 100 0.32 -5.63 6.27
N SER A 101 0.00 -6.88 5.93
CA SER A 101 -1.37 -7.30 5.62
C SER A 101 -2.28 -7.24 6.85
N ALA A 102 -1.78 -7.62 8.02
CA ALA A 102 -2.50 -7.52 9.29
C ALA A 102 -2.77 -6.05 9.68
N LEU A 103 -1.78 -5.17 9.54
CA LEU A 103 -1.94 -3.73 9.71
C LEU A 103 -3.06 -3.19 8.80
N HIS A 104 -2.98 -3.46 7.51
CA HIS A 104 -3.94 -3.00 6.52
C HIS A 104 -5.37 -3.51 6.82
N LYS A 105 -5.49 -4.81 7.14
CA LYS A 105 -6.78 -5.42 7.49
C LYS A 105 -7.35 -4.88 8.80
N SER A 106 -6.51 -4.53 9.77
CA SER A 106 -6.93 -3.91 11.03
C SER A 106 -7.47 -2.50 10.82
N VAL A 107 -6.84 -1.69 9.96
CA VAL A 107 -7.36 -0.39 9.53
C VAL A 107 -8.69 -0.55 8.81
N ARG A 108 -8.75 -1.44 7.81
CA ARG A 108 -9.98 -1.75 7.05
C ARG A 108 -11.11 -2.25 7.95
N GLY A 109 -10.79 -3.08 8.93
CA GLY A 109 -11.72 -3.63 9.91
C GLY A 109 -12.10 -2.67 11.03
N SER A 110 -11.66 -1.41 11.00
CA SER A 110 -11.95 -0.39 12.03
C SER A 110 -11.52 -0.81 13.44
N HIS A 111 -10.32 -1.39 13.55
CA HIS A 111 -9.77 -1.83 14.84
C HIS A 111 -8.49 -1.04 15.20
N PRO A 112 -8.61 0.13 15.85
CA PRO A 112 -7.48 1.04 16.10
C PRO A 112 -6.33 0.41 16.89
N ASN A 113 -6.65 -0.33 17.97
CA ASN A 113 -5.63 -0.95 18.82
C ASN A 113 -4.84 -2.03 18.08
N ALA A 114 -5.50 -2.87 17.27
CA ALA A 114 -4.81 -3.87 16.46
C ALA A 114 -3.97 -3.21 15.36
N ALA A 115 -4.47 -2.14 14.72
CA ALA A 115 -3.71 -1.39 13.73
C ALA A 115 -2.45 -0.77 14.35
N LEU A 116 -2.58 -0.13 15.52
CA LEU A 116 -1.44 0.42 16.26
C LEU A 116 -0.45 -0.67 16.69
N TYR A 117 -0.95 -1.82 17.15
CA TYR A 117 -0.09 -2.95 17.52
C TYR A 117 0.78 -3.41 16.34
N TRP A 118 0.16 -3.66 15.18
CA TRP A 118 0.90 -4.11 14.00
C TRP A 118 1.86 -3.04 13.47
N PHE A 119 1.49 -1.78 13.54
CA PHE A 119 2.37 -0.65 13.20
C PHE A 119 3.61 -0.63 14.10
N CYS A 120 3.44 -0.64 15.42
CA CYS A 120 4.55 -0.67 16.38
C CYS A 120 5.38 -1.95 16.26
N ARG A 121 4.73 -3.11 16.02
CA ARG A 121 5.42 -4.39 15.85
C ARG A 121 6.33 -4.38 14.62
N MET A 122 5.91 -3.75 13.53
CA MET A 122 6.73 -3.59 12.33
C MET A 122 7.90 -2.62 12.56
N LEU A 123 7.69 -1.53 13.30
CA LEU A 123 8.76 -0.61 13.68
C LEU A 123 9.80 -1.30 14.56
N ASP A 124 9.38 -2.02 15.61
CA ASP A 124 10.25 -2.80 16.49
C ASP A 124 11.04 -3.86 15.70
N GLY A 125 10.41 -4.47 14.69
CA GLY A 125 11.05 -5.36 13.73
C GLY A 125 12.02 -4.69 12.76
N GLY A 126 12.22 -3.36 12.84
CA GLY A 126 13.15 -2.59 12.02
C GLY A 126 12.65 -2.31 10.60
N THR A 127 11.33 -2.35 10.38
CA THR A 127 10.73 -1.89 9.12
C THR A 127 11.04 -0.41 8.92
N ASP A 128 11.46 -0.04 7.71
CA ASP A 128 11.65 1.36 7.35
C ASP A 128 10.32 2.13 7.50
N PRO A 129 10.25 3.16 8.37
CA PRO A 129 9.03 3.93 8.57
C PRO A 129 8.51 4.60 7.29
N ARG A 130 9.39 4.89 6.31
CA ARG A 130 8.99 5.39 4.98
C ARG A 130 8.17 4.37 4.20
N TYR A 131 8.46 3.08 4.35
CA TYR A 131 7.63 2.03 3.78
C TYR A 131 6.23 2.04 4.41
N LEU A 132 6.16 2.14 5.74
CA LEU A 132 4.89 2.23 6.47
C LEU A 132 4.10 3.48 6.07
N ALA A 133 4.78 4.63 5.95
CA ALA A 133 4.16 5.89 5.47
C ALA A 133 3.48 5.71 4.10
N ARG A 134 4.18 5.09 3.13
CA ARG A 134 3.58 4.78 1.81
C ARG A 134 2.37 3.86 1.92
N ARG A 135 2.39 2.89 2.82
CA ARG A 135 1.26 1.99 3.05
C ARG A 135 0.08 2.70 3.71
N ILE A 136 0.33 3.61 4.65
CA ILE A 136 -0.69 4.45 5.31
C ILE A 136 -1.39 5.34 4.26
N VAL A 137 -0.63 6.02 3.41
CA VAL A 137 -1.20 6.79 2.29
C VAL A 137 -2.06 5.89 1.40
N ARG A 138 -1.59 4.70 1.05
CA ARG A 138 -2.36 3.75 0.25
C ARG A 138 -3.68 3.35 0.91
N MET A 139 -3.69 3.09 2.23
CA MET A 139 -4.90 2.74 2.99
C MET A 139 -5.93 3.87 2.96
N ALA A 140 -5.50 5.14 3.05
CA ALA A 140 -6.39 6.29 2.96
C ALA A 140 -7.15 6.31 1.63
N TRP A 141 -6.47 6.10 0.50
CA TRP A 141 -7.09 6.11 -0.82
C TRP A 141 -7.92 4.86 -1.14
N GLU A 142 -7.52 3.69 -0.62
CA GLU A 142 -8.15 2.41 -0.94
C GLU A 142 -9.35 2.08 -0.05
N ASP A 143 -9.24 2.33 1.26
CA ASP A 143 -10.20 1.84 2.25
C ASP A 143 -11.08 2.94 2.86
N ILE A 144 -10.60 4.19 2.89
CA ILE A 144 -11.37 5.33 3.39
C ILE A 144 -12.05 6.05 2.24
N GLY A 145 -11.32 6.34 1.18
CA GLY A 145 -11.86 6.93 -0.03
C GLY A 145 -12.61 8.24 0.24
N LEU A 146 -13.69 8.45 -0.49
CA LEU A 146 -14.52 9.64 -0.37
C LEU A 146 -15.46 9.63 0.84
N ALA A 147 -15.51 8.56 1.62
CA ALA A 147 -16.27 8.57 2.86
C ALA A 147 -15.70 9.58 3.89
N ASP A 148 -14.37 9.75 3.93
CA ASP A 148 -13.71 10.82 4.69
C ASP A 148 -12.46 11.34 3.95
N PRO A 149 -12.57 12.34 3.07
CA PRO A 149 -11.45 12.88 2.30
C PRO A 149 -10.33 13.49 3.14
N ARG A 150 -10.57 13.86 4.40
CA ARG A 150 -9.50 14.34 5.31
C ARG A 150 -8.44 13.28 5.54
N SER A 151 -8.78 12.02 5.37
CA SER A 151 -7.86 10.89 5.46
C SER A 151 -6.65 11.04 4.53
N PHE A 152 -6.87 11.60 3.32
CA PHE A 152 -5.83 11.82 2.33
C PHE A 152 -4.81 12.84 2.82
N GLN A 153 -5.30 13.95 3.38
CA GLN A 153 -4.47 15.00 3.94
C GLN A 153 -3.70 14.49 5.15
N ILE A 154 -4.38 13.88 6.13
CA ILE A 154 -3.75 13.37 7.35
C ILE A 154 -2.64 12.36 7.05
N ALA A 155 -2.88 11.44 6.11
CA ALA A 155 -1.89 10.44 5.73
C ALA A 155 -0.66 11.08 5.06
N ASN A 156 -0.85 12.06 4.17
CA ASN A 156 0.24 12.78 3.51
C ASN A 156 0.99 13.68 4.48
N ASP A 157 0.30 14.42 5.35
CA ASP A 157 0.91 15.28 6.35
C ASP A 157 1.74 14.47 7.36
N ALA A 158 1.25 13.29 7.77
CA ALA A 158 2.01 12.39 8.63
C ALA A 158 3.29 11.88 7.95
N ALA A 159 3.21 11.50 6.67
CA ALA A 159 4.37 11.09 5.88
C ALA A 159 5.38 12.25 5.75
N ALA A 160 4.93 13.46 5.44
CA ALA A 160 5.78 14.65 5.33
C ALA A 160 6.39 15.05 6.69
N THR A 161 5.65 14.88 7.78
CA THR A 161 6.14 15.14 9.14
C THR A 161 7.25 14.15 9.51
N PHE A 162 7.05 12.86 9.18
CA PHE A 162 8.10 11.86 9.37
C PHE A 162 9.37 12.21 8.59
N GLU A 163 9.28 12.65 7.33
CA GLU A 163 10.46 13.06 6.55
C GLU A 163 11.22 14.24 7.16
N ARG A 164 10.55 15.12 7.89
CA ARG A 164 11.16 16.28 8.56
C ARG A 164 11.79 15.95 9.90
N LEU A 165 11.12 15.13 10.71
CA LEU A 165 11.53 14.84 12.08
C LEU A 165 12.38 13.57 12.20
N GLY A 166 12.16 12.58 11.32
CA GLY A 166 12.79 11.27 11.42
C GLY A 166 12.32 10.44 12.61
N SER A 167 13.06 9.36 12.90
CA SER A 167 12.80 8.52 14.07
C SER A 167 13.57 9.05 15.30
N PRO A 168 12.99 8.98 16.50
CA PRO A 168 11.67 8.40 16.80
C PRO A 168 10.51 9.41 16.71
N GLU A 169 10.76 10.73 16.67
CA GLU A 169 9.73 11.76 16.86
C GLU A 169 8.68 11.73 15.73
N GLY A 170 9.10 11.55 14.49
CA GLY A 170 8.20 11.51 13.32
C GLY A 170 7.29 10.27 13.28
N GLU A 171 7.64 9.20 14.00
CA GLU A 171 6.84 7.98 14.08
C GLU A 171 5.48 8.22 14.75
N LEU A 172 5.40 9.17 15.66
CA LEU A 172 4.14 9.55 16.32
C LEU A 172 3.12 10.09 15.31
N ALA A 173 3.55 10.86 14.31
CA ALA A 173 2.66 11.35 13.27
C ALA A 173 2.07 10.20 12.45
N LEU A 174 2.88 9.19 12.10
CA LEU A 174 2.41 7.98 11.41
C LEU A 174 1.44 7.17 12.28
N ALA A 175 1.71 7.03 13.59
CA ALA A 175 0.84 6.37 14.53
C ALA A 175 -0.53 7.07 14.64
N GLN A 176 -0.56 8.39 14.69
CA GLN A 176 -1.79 9.19 14.69
C GLN A 176 -2.59 8.98 13.39
N ALA A 177 -1.93 8.95 12.24
CA ALA A 177 -2.58 8.65 10.97
C ALA A 177 -3.19 7.24 10.97
N VAL A 178 -2.48 6.22 11.46
CA VAL A 178 -3.00 4.84 11.59
C VAL A 178 -4.27 4.80 12.45
N LEU A 179 -4.26 5.46 13.60
CA LEU A 179 -5.42 5.54 14.50
C LEU A 179 -6.61 6.24 13.83
N TYR A 180 -6.35 7.38 13.16
CA TYR A 180 -7.37 8.11 12.43
C TYR A 180 -8.00 7.25 11.34
N LEU A 181 -7.18 6.64 10.48
CA LEU A 181 -7.66 5.79 9.39
C LEU A 181 -8.45 4.58 9.91
N ALA A 182 -8.02 3.99 11.03
CA ALA A 182 -8.76 2.89 11.65
C ALA A 182 -10.13 3.33 12.18
N ALA A 183 -10.27 4.57 12.66
CA ALA A 183 -11.53 5.10 13.18
C ALA A 183 -12.44 5.73 12.11
N ALA A 184 -11.89 6.19 10.97
CA ALA A 184 -12.61 6.86 9.90
C ALA A 184 -13.68 5.97 9.24
N ALA A 185 -14.70 6.60 8.65
CA ALA A 185 -15.69 5.91 7.81
C ALA A 185 -15.00 5.23 6.62
N LYS A 186 -15.42 4.03 6.27
CA LYS A 186 -14.79 3.19 5.24
C LYS A 186 -15.56 3.25 3.92
N SER A 187 -14.84 3.46 2.82
CA SER A 187 -15.36 3.24 1.47
C SER A 187 -14.25 2.80 0.53
N ASN A 188 -14.54 1.80 -0.27
CA ASN A 188 -13.73 1.41 -1.41
C ASN A 188 -14.45 1.61 -2.75
N ALA A 189 -15.51 2.42 -2.77
CA ALA A 189 -16.32 2.66 -3.96
C ALA A 189 -15.48 3.20 -5.12
N GLY A 190 -14.68 4.24 -4.88
CA GLY A 190 -13.78 4.80 -5.90
C GLY A 190 -12.72 3.79 -6.38
N TYR A 191 -12.16 2.98 -5.48
CA TYR A 191 -11.22 1.92 -5.86
C TYR A 191 -11.86 0.86 -6.77
N LYS A 192 -13.08 0.43 -6.45
CA LYS A 192 -13.85 -0.52 -7.27
C LYS A 192 -14.19 0.08 -8.63
N ALA A 193 -14.75 1.29 -8.65
CA ALA A 193 -15.11 1.99 -9.87
C ALA A 193 -13.91 2.16 -10.82
N TYR A 194 -12.76 2.58 -10.30
CA TYR A 194 -11.52 2.71 -11.07
C TYR A 194 -11.08 1.38 -11.70
N ASN A 195 -11.09 0.29 -10.93
CA ASN A 195 -10.68 -1.02 -11.45
C ASN A 195 -11.66 -1.58 -12.49
N GLN A 196 -12.96 -1.37 -12.31
CA GLN A 196 -14.00 -1.76 -13.25
C GLN A 196 -13.89 -0.94 -14.55
N MET A 197 -13.71 0.38 -14.45
CA MET A 197 -13.52 1.25 -15.61
C MET A 197 -12.24 0.89 -16.39
N ARG A 198 -11.14 0.59 -15.71
CA ARG A 198 -9.91 0.11 -16.36
C ARG A 198 -10.11 -1.18 -17.13
N ARG A 199 -10.92 -2.10 -16.63
CA ARG A 199 -11.27 -3.34 -17.32
C ARG A 199 -12.14 -3.03 -18.53
N PHE A 200 -13.19 -2.25 -18.32
CA PHE A 200 -14.12 -1.84 -19.37
C PHE A 200 -13.42 -1.19 -20.57
N VAL A 201 -12.53 -0.24 -20.31
CA VAL A 201 -11.71 0.41 -21.37
C VAL A 201 -10.80 -0.57 -22.12
N LYS A 202 -10.32 -1.65 -21.46
CA LYS A 202 -9.51 -2.68 -22.14
C LYS A 202 -10.33 -3.63 -23.01
N GLU A 203 -11.59 -3.85 -22.65
CA GLU A 203 -12.50 -4.79 -23.29
C GLU A 203 -13.30 -4.13 -24.44
N ASN A 204 -13.34 -2.81 -24.48
CA ASN A 204 -14.02 -2.04 -25.53
C ASN A 204 -13.02 -1.39 -26.48
N ALA A 205 -13.48 -1.09 -27.70
CA ALA A 205 -12.67 -0.40 -28.68
C ALA A 205 -12.36 1.04 -28.26
N SER A 206 -11.35 1.65 -28.88
CA SER A 206 -11.06 3.08 -28.73
C SER A 206 -12.09 3.88 -29.53
N ASP A 207 -13.15 4.31 -28.88
CA ASP A 207 -14.18 5.15 -29.47
C ASP A 207 -13.72 6.61 -29.56
N GLU A 208 -14.23 7.32 -30.59
CA GLU A 208 -13.89 8.72 -30.76
C GLU A 208 -14.58 9.59 -29.70
N VAL A 209 -13.91 10.69 -29.33
CA VAL A 209 -14.52 11.71 -28.47
C VAL A 209 -15.69 12.33 -29.19
N PRO A 210 -16.89 12.46 -28.60
CA PRO A 210 -18.05 13.13 -29.20
C PRO A 210 -17.70 14.52 -29.71
N VAL A 211 -18.29 14.91 -30.86
CA VAL A 211 -17.89 16.14 -31.54
C VAL A 211 -18.12 17.39 -30.70
N HIS A 212 -19.18 17.44 -29.88
CA HIS A 212 -19.48 18.55 -28.99
C HIS A 212 -18.46 18.72 -27.86
N LEU A 213 -17.75 17.64 -27.44
CA LEU A 213 -16.71 17.67 -26.41
C LEU A 213 -15.33 18.02 -26.98
N ARG A 214 -15.16 18.09 -28.32
CA ARG A 214 -13.85 18.37 -28.93
C ARG A 214 -13.54 19.85 -28.91
N ASN A 215 -12.32 20.24 -28.58
CA ASN A 215 -11.85 21.61 -28.65
C ASN A 215 -11.71 22.06 -30.14
N ALA A 216 -12.08 23.28 -30.44
CA ALA A 216 -12.00 23.89 -31.80
C ALA A 216 -11.05 25.12 -31.84
N PRO A 217 -9.74 24.98 -31.58
CA PRO A 217 -8.81 26.11 -31.54
C PRO A 217 -8.53 26.72 -32.92
N THR A 218 -8.79 26.00 -34.02
CA THR A 218 -8.54 26.48 -35.39
C THR A 218 -9.84 26.70 -36.14
N LYS A 219 -9.80 27.52 -37.20
CA LYS A 219 -10.97 27.79 -38.11
C LYS A 219 -11.44 26.50 -38.73
N LEU A 220 -10.54 25.64 -39.22
CA LEU A 220 -10.89 24.36 -39.81
C LEU A 220 -11.64 23.46 -38.83
N MET A 221 -11.22 23.38 -37.57
CA MET A 221 -11.90 22.56 -36.53
C MET A 221 -13.32 23.08 -36.26
N LYS A 222 -13.53 24.41 -36.27
CA LYS A 222 -14.86 25.01 -36.16
C LYS A 222 -15.73 24.67 -37.37
N GLU A 223 -15.16 24.71 -38.59
CA GLU A 223 -15.84 24.31 -39.83
C GLU A 223 -16.23 22.83 -39.83
N LEU A 224 -15.42 21.98 -39.19
CA LEU A 224 -15.70 20.55 -38.95
C LEU A 224 -16.72 20.29 -37.83
N GLY A 225 -17.24 21.35 -37.18
CA GLY A 225 -18.26 21.26 -36.15
C GLY A 225 -17.74 20.93 -34.75
N TYR A 226 -16.42 20.95 -34.50
CA TYR A 226 -15.87 20.67 -33.17
C TYR A 226 -16.37 21.70 -32.15
N GLY A 227 -16.81 21.20 -30.98
CA GLY A 227 -17.40 22.01 -29.91
C GLY A 227 -18.78 22.58 -30.24
N ARG A 228 -19.37 22.20 -31.38
CA ARG A 228 -20.73 22.63 -31.75
C ARG A 228 -21.73 22.00 -30.77
N GLU A 229 -22.70 22.84 -30.34
CA GLU A 229 -23.74 22.41 -29.38
C GLU A 229 -23.26 22.09 -27.99
N TYR A 230 -21.96 22.35 -27.67
CA TYR A 230 -21.46 22.18 -26.30
C TYR A 230 -22.17 23.14 -25.34
N ARG A 231 -22.80 22.59 -24.34
CA ARG A 231 -23.49 23.33 -23.29
C ARG A 231 -22.53 23.56 -22.12
N TYR A 232 -22.19 24.85 -21.89
CA TYR A 232 -21.28 25.17 -20.77
C TYR A 232 -22.04 25.11 -19.45
N ALA A 233 -21.75 24.10 -18.65
CA ALA A 233 -22.50 23.77 -17.44
C ALA A 233 -22.66 24.95 -16.46
N HIS A 234 -21.68 25.88 -16.38
CA HIS A 234 -21.79 27.06 -15.51
C HIS A 234 -22.86 28.08 -15.95
N ASP A 235 -23.27 28.06 -17.21
CA ASP A 235 -24.31 28.92 -17.71
C ASP A 235 -25.70 28.26 -17.61
N GLU A 236 -25.76 26.99 -17.28
CA GLU A 236 -26.99 26.22 -17.11
C GLU A 236 -27.56 26.33 -15.70
N PRO A 237 -28.89 26.13 -15.51
CA PRO A 237 -29.49 26.03 -14.20
C PRO A 237 -28.78 25.02 -13.31
N ASN A 238 -28.54 25.37 -12.06
CA ASN A 238 -27.79 24.55 -11.09
C ASN A 238 -26.34 24.24 -11.48
N ALA A 239 -25.77 24.96 -12.46
CA ALA A 239 -24.46 24.67 -13.07
C ALA A 239 -24.37 23.20 -13.57
N TYR A 240 -25.47 22.71 -14.17
CA TYR A 240 -25.59 21.33 -14.64
C TYR A 240 -26.32 21.27 -15.98
N ALA A 241 -25.67 20.72 -16.99
CA ALA A 241 -26.24 20.55 -18.33
C ALA A 241 -27.07 19.24 -18.37
N ALA A 242 -28.30 19.31 -17.84
CA ALA A 242 -29.16 18.14 -17.74
C ALA A 242 -29.45 17.52 -19.12
N GLY A 243 -29.36 16.18 -19.19
CA GLY A 243 -29.58 15.41 -20.43
C GLY A 243 -28.39 15.44 -21.40
N GLU A 244 -27.23 16.03 -21.02
CA GLU A 244 -26.00 16.01 -21.83
C GLU A 244 -25.30 14.67 -21.73
N SER A 245 -24.78 14.13 -22.85
CA SER A 245 -24.00 12.92 -22.88
C SER A 245 -22.50 13.22 -22.92
N TYR A 246 -21.74 12.56 -22.08
CA TYR A 246 -20.28 12.68 -22.00
C TYR A 246 -19.53 11.40 -22.41
N MET A 247 -20.26 10.33 -22.74
CA MET A 247 -19.68 9.09 -23.23
C MET A 247 -19.55 9.10 -24.76
N PRO A 248 -18.68 8.30 -25.36
CA PRO A 248 -18.62 8.09 -26.79
C PRO A 248 -19.97 7.65 -27.37
N ASP A 249 -20.27 8.09 -28.60
CA ASP A 249 -21.50 7.71 -29.27
C ASP A 249 -21.64 6.21 -29.43
N GLY A 250 -22.77 5.67 -29.00
CA GLY A 250 -23.06 4.23 -29.11
C GLY A 250 -22.43 3.35 -27.97
N LEU A 251 -21.73 3.97 -27.03
CA LEU A 251 -21.25 3.28 -25.85
C LEU A 251 -22.19 3.53 -24.67
N ASP A 252 -22.73 2.44 -24.12
CA ASP A 252 -23.57 2.53 -22.93
C ASP A 252 -22.75 3.04 -21.73
N GLU A 253 -23.31 4.02 -21.01
CA GLU A 253 -22.66 4.59 -19.82
C GLU A 253 -22.66 3.59 -18.67
N PRO A 254 -21.46 3.18 -18.19
CA PRO A 254 -21.37 2.24 -17.09
C PRO A 254 -21.54 2.95 -15.74
N ASP A 255 -22.38 2.42 -14.88
CA ASP A 255 -22.60 2.91 -13.52
C ASP A 255 -21.67 2.17 -12.53
N PHE A 256 -20.37 2.49 -12.55
CA PHE A 256 -19.37 1.83 -11.68
C PHE A 256 -19.14 2.55 -10.37
N TYR A 257 -19.35 3.87 -10.29
CA TYR A 257 -19.19 4.61 -9.06
C TYR A 257 -20.49 4.64 -8.27
N GLN A 258 -20.56 3.76 -7.29
CA GLN A 258 -21.68 3.62 -6.38
C GLN A 258 -21.27 4.03 -4.97
N PRO A 259 -21.58 5.26 -4.54
CA PRO A 259 -21.29 5.73 -3.18
C PRO A 259 -21.90 4.83 -2.13
N VAL A 260 -21.16 4.63 -1.03
CA VAL A 260 -21.67 3.83 0.09
C VAL A 260 -22.38 4.73 1.12
N PRO A 261 -23.35 4.22 1.91
CA PRO A 261 -24.09 5.02 2.88
C PRO A 261 -23.25 5.29 4.15
N ARG A 262 -22.05 5.90 3.96
CA ARG A 262 -21.11 6.20 5.04
C ARG A 262 -20.37 7.51 4.79
N GLY A 263 -20.22 8.31 5.85
CA GLY A 263 -19.46 9.55 5.81
C GLY A 263 -19.97 10.55 4.77
N LEU A 264 -19.05 11.17 4.02
CA LEU A 264 -19.39 12.15 2.97
C LEU A 264 -20.12 11.52 1.78
N GLU A 265 -19.92 10.21 1.53
CA GLU A 265 -20.57 9.57 0.39
C GLU A 265 -22.10 9.49 0.49
N ILE A 266 -22.68 9.64 1.69
CA ILE A 266 -24.13 9.84 1.85
C ILE A 266 -24.59 11.08 1.04
N LYS A 267 -23.93 12.22 1.26
CA LYS A 267 -24.27 13.46 0.55
C LYS A 267 -23.93 13.41 -0.94
N ILE A 268 -22.89 12.66 -1.30
CA ILE A 268 -22.55 12.43 -2.72
C ILE A 268 -23.66 11.63 -3.39
N SER A 269 -24.16 10.55 -2.75
CA SER A 269 -25.28 9.75 -3.28
C SER A 269 -26.53 10.60 -3.49
N GLU A 270 -26.93 11.34 -2.47
CA GLU A 270 -28.09 12.25 -2.54
C GLU A 270 -27.96 13.25 -3.71
N LYS A 271 -26.76 13.82 -3.91
CA LYS A 271 -26.52 14.73 -5.03
C LYS A 271 -26.60 14.02 -6.38
N LEU A 272 -26.01 12.84 -6.52
CA LEU A 272 -26.04 12.10 -7.79
C LEU A 272 -27.46 11.66 -8.15
N GLU A 273 -28.24 11.20 -7.19
CA GLU A 273 -29.65 10.86 -7.37
C GLU A 273 -30.47 12.07 -7.84
N TRP A 274 -30.24 13.24 -7.21
CA TRP A 274 -30.89 14.49 -7.64
C TRP A 274 -30.49 14.91 -9.06
N LEU A 275 -29.20 14.84 -9.44
CA LEU A 275 -28.74 15.14 -10.80
C LEU A 275 -29.39 14.19 -11.82
N LYS A 276 -29.48 12.89 -11.49
CA LYS A 276 -30.16 11.92 -12.35
C LYS A 276 -31.63 12.24 -12.54
N SER A 277 -32.33 12.75 -11.53
CA SER A 277 -33.72 13.20 -11.69
C SER A 277 -33.85 14.40 -12.67
N LEU A 278 -32.85 15.31 -12.69
CA LEU A 278 -32.83 16.40 -13.64
C LEU A 278 -32.63 15.91 -15.09
N ASP A 279 -31.81 14.89 -15.30
CA ASP A 279 -31.60 14.26 -16.60
C ASP A 279 -32.90 13.61 -17.10
N GLU A 280 -33.60 12.88 -16.25
CA GLU A 280 -34.89 12.27 -16.57
C GLU A 280 -35.93 13.33 -16.98
N GLU A 281 -36.03 14.44 -16.22
CA GLU A 281 -36.90 15.53 -16.53
C GLU A 281 -36.58 16.23 -17.88
N ALA A 282 -35.26 16.40 -18.18
CA ALA A 282 -34.81 16.98 -19.44
C ALA A 282 -35.17 16.10 -20.63
N LEU A 283 -34.99 14.79 -20.52
CA LEU A 283 -35.33 13.81 -21.56
C LEU A 283 -36.84 13.71 -21.79
N HIS A 284 -37.66 13.88 -20.74
CA HIS A 284 -39.14 13.94 -20.90
C HIS A 284 -39.62 15.18 -21.60
N LYS A 285 -38.93 16.34 -21.47
CA LYS A 285 -39.30 17.60 -22.16
C LYS A 285 -38.90 17.61 -23.63
N GLN A 286 -38.01 16.74 -24.06
CA GLN A 286 -37.54 16.61 -25.45
C GLN A 286 -38.40 15.64 -26.29
N LYS A 287 -39.22 14.82 -25.64
CA LYS A 287 -40.23 13.94 -26.26
C LYS A 287 -41.55 14.64 -26.42
#